data_7699b4530560e60307531af571e50dac
#
_entry.id   7699b4530560e60307531af571e50dac
#
_cell.length_a   1.000
_cell.length_b   1.000
_cell.length_c   1.000
_cell.angle_alpha   90.00
_cell.angle_beta   90.00
_cell.angle_gamma   90.00
#
_symmetry.space_group_name_H-M   'P 1'
#
loop_
_entity.id
_entity.type
_entity.pdbx_description
1 polymer ?
#
loop_
_entity_poly.entity_id
_entity_poly.type
_entity_poly.pdbx_seq_one_letter_code
_entity_poly.pdbx_strand_id
1 'polypeptide(L)'
;MGSQETTQLRTRPPQDEERQDLPLSKPVVDPDAEAFSSLLPWAKVMVVALASVSGFMSPFSSTIYVPALDEISKKLHISRADTLLSVTLYLVFQGLSPSFWGPLSDQLGRRPILLSTFTVLLGANLGLAFSNTFWLLLVLRMVQAFGSSSAMAIGAGLIGDIARRKERGRYMSYFQSGVLLGPCVAPVVGGLVSHRWDWHAPFFFLAAFGGLLNVVLALFLPETLRKLMGDGSRQPRGIWKPWVPMRWTPKPGANERSPPLMHPVSTLSIRRMGFEKPWLVYGQLDISLLVASYAIPFALFSVTSSFFSPILASNYDYNTIVIGLCYLPLGAGFALGSILSGRLIDSEYQRAKRKHGLRLNLYKARLKLGPIFNVIFCCGVMAFAWCLDKRVHIAAPLAIVFFTMTASMMYFTAMYVIAC
;
A
#
# COMPACT_ATOMS: atom_id res chain seq x y z
N MET A 1 28.76 -82.49 56.23
CA MET A 1 27.95 -81.91 57.29
C MET A 1 27.96 -80.42 57.10
N GLY A 2 26.87 -79.82 56.72
CA GLY A 2 26.79 -78.41 56.47
C GLY A 2 25.56 -78.11 55.62
N SER A 3 24.48 -77.77 56.31
CA SER A 3 23.16 -77.47 55.75
C SER A 3 23.15 -76.20 54.88
N GLN A 4 22.53 -76.31 53.72
CA GLN A 4 22.21 -75.22 52.88
C GLN A 4 20.95 -74.49 53.32
N GLU A 5 21.07 -73.26 53.68
CA GLU A 5 19.97 -72.36 53.95
C GLU A 5 19.58 -71.65 52.61
N THR A 6 18.43 -72.00 52.06
CA THR A 6 17.81 -71.40 50.91
C THR A 6 17.08 -70.14 51.29
N THR A 7 17.68 -68.97 50.98
CA THR A 7 17.03 -67.69 51.18
C THR A 7 16.07 -67.42 50.01
N GLN A 8 14.77 -67.45 50.30
CA GLN A 8 13.73 -67.07 49.36
C GLN A 8 13.74 -65.57 49.17
N LEU A 9 14.09 -65.09 47.97
CA LEU A 9 13.91 -63.74 47.49
C LEU A 9 12.42 -63.47 47.25
N ARG A 10 11.81 -62.74 48.16
CA ARG A 10 10.46 -62.18 48.07
C ARG A 10 10.52 -61.05 46.98
N THR A 11 10.03 -61.37 45.80
CA THR A 11 9.76 -60.35 44.78
C THR A 11 8.63 -59.42 45.21
N ARG A 12 8.93 -58.16 45.49
CA ARG A 12 7.93 -57.10 45.63
C ARG A 12 7.27 -56.86 44.26
N PRO A 13 5.92 -56.66 44.21
CA PRO A 13 5.26 -56.23 43.01
C PRO A 13 5.74 -54.79 42.65
N PRO A 14 5.77 -54.41 41.34
CA PRO A 14 6.17 -53.07 40.93
C PRO A 14 5.19 -52.08 41.56
N GLN A 15 5.73 -51.09 42.24
CA GLN A 15 4.98 -49.92 42.68
C GLN A 15 4.43 -49.25 41.42
N ASP A 16 3.11 -49.05 41.41
CA ASP A 16 2.45 -48.20 40.44
C ASP A 16 3.18 -46.84 40.41
N GLU A 17 3.95 -46.60 39.37
CA GLU A 17 4.47 -45.28 39.06
C GLU A 17 3.25 -44.37 38.93
N GLU A 18 3.11 -43.47 39.88
CA GLU A 18 2.24 -42.31 39.86
C GLU A 18 2.35 -41.66 38.47
N ARG A 19 1.37 -41.93 37.60
CA ARG A 19 1.19 -41.14 36.39
C ARG A 19 0.99 -39.71 36.87
N GLN A 20 2.09 -38.96 36.89
CA GLN A 20 2.03 -37.50 36.93
C GLN A 20 1.13 -37.09 35.76
N ASP A 21 -0.09 -36.68 36.11
CA ASP A 21 -0.97 -35.96 35.18
C ASP A 21 -0.21 -34.76 34.64
N LEU A 22 0.48 -34.96 33.52
CA LEU A 22 0.93 -33.82 32.70
C LEU A 22 -0.31 -32.98 32.43
N PRO A 23 -0.28 -31.70 32.78
CA PRO A 23 -1.40 -30.81 32.49
C PRO A 23 -1.74 -30.98 31.04
N LEU A 24 -2.96 -31.39 30.73
CA LEU A 24 -3.54 -31.49 29.40
C LEU A 24 -3.06 -30.27 28.60
N SER A 25 -2.16 -30.48 27.65
CA SER A 25 -1.71 -29.45 26.75
C SER A 25 -2.99 -28.79 26.21
N LYS A 26 -3.15 -27.50 26.50
CA LYS A 26 -4.26 -26.70 25.94
C LYS A 26 -4.41 -27.12 24.48
N PRO A 27 -5.63 -27.50 24.05
CA PRO A 27 -5.81 -27.93 22.66
C PRO A 27 -5.14 -26.89 21.77
N VAL A 28 -4.25 -27.33 20.91
CA VAL A 28 -3.63 -26.47 19.89
C VAL A 28 -4.80 -25.99 19.05
N VAL A 29 -5.33 -24.82 19.42
CA VAL A 29 -6.39 -24.16 18.69
C VAL A 29 -5.77 -23.90 17.33
N ASP A 30 -6.21 -24.65 16.32
CA ASP A 30 -5.80 -24.41 14.94
C ASP A 30 -6.16 -22.93 14.63
N PRO A 31 -5.19 -22.04 14.45
CA PRO A 31 -5.47 -20.62 14.21
C PRO A 31 -6.26 -20.40 12.91
N ASP A 32 -6.42 -21.43 12.10
CA ASP A 32 -7.25 -21.44 10.88
C ASP A 32 -8.68 -21.97 11.13
N ALA A 33 -8.99 -22.57 12.30
CA ALA A 33 -10.29 -23.18 12.60
C ALA A 33 -11.35 -22.14 13.01
N GLU A 34 -10.98 -21.04 13.66
CA GLU A 34 -11.91 -19.94 13.96
C GLU A 34 -12.16 -19.09 12.72
N ALA A 35 -13.41 -18.72 12.48
CA ALA A 35 -13.79 -17.83 11.39
C ALA A 35 -13.10 -16.48 11.58
N PHE A 36 -11.97 -16.25 10.89
CA PHE A 36 -11.12 -15.06 11.00
C PHE A 36 -11.88 -13.75 10.75
N SER A 37 -12.95 -13.80 9.99
CA SER A 37 -13.85 -12.67 9.72
C SER A 37 -15.22 -13.22 9.36
N SER A 38 -16.26 -12.71 10.01
CA SER A 38 -17.68 -13.05 9.76
C SER A 38 -18.24 -12.36 8.50
N LEU A 39 -17.43 -11.55 7.79
CA LEU A 39 -17.86 -10.85 6.58
C LEU A 39 -18.18 -11.83 5.45
N LEU A 40 -19.30 -11.59 4.78
CA LEU A 40 -19.70 -12.32 3.57
C LEU A 40 -18.65 -12.16 2.44
N PRO A 41 -18.45 -13.14 1.56
CA PRO A 41 -17.44 -13.08 0.49
C PRO A 41 -17.56 -11.82 -0.39
N TRP A 42 -18.78 -11.43 -0.79
CA TRP A 42 -19.00 -10.22 -1.57
C TRP A 42 -18.61 -8.94 -0.80
N ALA A 43 -18.83 -8.91 0.52
CA ALA A 43 -18.47 -7.80 1.38
C ALA A 43 -16.95 -7.62 1.45
N LYS A 44 -16.20 -8.72 1.54
CA LYS A 44 -14.73 -8.70 1.46
C LYS A 44 -14.25 -8.11 0.14
N VAL A 45 -14.82 -8.57 -0.99
CA VAL A 45 -14.47 -8.06 -2.33
C VAL A 45 -14.76 -6.57 -2.43
N MET A 46 -15.90 -6.11 -1.91
CA MET A 46 -16.26 -4.69 -1.93
C MET A 46 -15.31 -3.84 -1.07
N VAL A 47 -14.95 -4.30 0.13
CA VAL A 47 -13.96 -3.60 0.96
C VAL A 47 -12.60 -3.52 0.24
N VAL A 48 -12.15 -4.60 -0.40
CA VAL A 48 -10.92 -4.62 -1.18
C VAL A 48 -10.98 -3.66 -2.36
N ALA A 49 -12.11 -3.62 -3.08
CA ALA A 49 -12.30 -2.69 -4.19
C ALA A 49 -12.27 -1.23 -3.72
N LEU A 50 -12.99 -0.90 -2.64
CA LEU A 50 -12.98 0.44 -2.05
C LEU A 50 -11.58 0.83 -1.56
N ALA A 51 -10.86 -0.09 -0.90
CA ALA A 51 -9.48 0.13 -0.48
C ALA A 51 -8.58 0.37 -1.70
N SER A 52 -8.72 -0.40 -2.78
CA SER A 52 -7.92 -0.29 -4.00
C SER A 52 -8.12 1.07 -4.69
N VAL A 53 -9.37 1.52 -4.82
CA VAL A 53 -9.67 2.84 -5.40
C VAL A 53 -9.19 3.96 -4.47
N SER A 54 -9.28 3.78 -3.15
CA SER A 54 -8.73 4.75 -2.20
C SER A 54 -7.21 4.83 -2.28
N GLY A 55 -6.53 3.69 -2.35
CA GLY A 55 -5.08 3.63 -2.51
C GLY A 55 -4.59 4.18 -3.85
N PHE A 56 -5.35 4.01 -4.93
CA PHE A 56 -5.10 4.60 -6.25
C PHE A 56 -5.01 6.14 -6.20
N MET A 57 -5.80 6.81 -5.35
CA MET A 57 -5.84 8.27 -5.29
C MET A 57 -4.50 8.92 -4.94
N SER A 58 -3.66 8.28 -4.13
CA SER A 58 -2.39 8.88 -3.71
C SER A 58 -1.40 9.02 -4.87
N PRO A 59 -0.99 7.96 -5.59
CA PRO A 59 -0.10 8.09 -6.73
C PRO A 59 -0.77 8.80 -7.93
N PHE A 60 -2.09 8.70 -8.07
CA PHE A 60 -2.85 9.44 -9.08
C PHE A 60 -2.75 10.95 -8.84
N SER A 61 -2.96 11.42 -7.61
CA SER A 61 -2.83 12.85 -7.24
C SER A 61 -1.41 13.38 -7.36
N SER A 62 -0.40 12.51 -7.17
CA SER A 62 1.01 12.91 -7.28
C SER A 62 1.42 13.22 -8.72
N THR A 63 0.85 12.53 -9.70
CA THR A 63 1.34 12.53 -11.08
C THR A 63 0.41 13.20 -12.09
N ILE A 64 -0.86 13.45 -11.76
CA ILE A 64 -1.86 14.01 -12.68
C ILE A 64 -1.48 15.40 -13.25
N TYR A 65 -0.81 16.22 -12.46
CA TYR A 65 -0.44 17.58 -12.87
C TYR A 65 0.96 17.68 -13.52
N VAL A 66 1.71 16.56 -13.52
CA VAL A 66 3.07 16.53 -14.07
C VAL A 66 3.14 16.99 -15.53
N PRO A 67 2.20 16.64 -16.42
CA PRO A 67 2.20 17.16 -17.78
C PRO A 67 2.01 18.68 -17.87
N ALA A 68 1.39 19.31 -16.88
CA ALA A 68 1.14 20.74 -16.83
C ALA A 68 2.27 21.55 -16.16
N LEU A 69 3.36 20.94 -15.70
CA LEU A 69 4.44 21.62 -14.98
C LEU A 69 5.07 22.78 -15.78
N ASP A 70 5.25 22.62 -17.07
CA ASP A 70 5.81 23.66 -17.92
C ASP A 70 4.85 24.86 -18.07
N GLU A 71 3.55 24.61 -18.15
CA GLU A 71 2.51 25.64 -18.18
C GLU A 71 2.44 26.41 -16.85
N ILE A 72 2.53 25.70 -15.72
CA ILE A 72 2.59 26.28 -14.37
C ILE A 72 3.80 27.20 -14.24
N SER A 73 4.99 26.74 -14.68
CA SER A 73 6.22 27.55 -14.68
C SER A 73 6.04 28.87 -15.42
N LYS A 74 5.44 28.81 -16.61
CA LYS A 74 5.21 30.01 -17.46
C LYS A 74 4.17 30.94 -16.85
N LYS A 75 3.03 30.42 -16.35
CA LYS A 75 1.93 31.25 -15.81
C LYS A 75 2.25 31.89 -14.46
N LEU A 76 2.96 31.20 -13.60
CA LEU A 76 3.36 31.73 -12.29
C LEU A 76 4.71 32.48 -12.35
N HIS A 77 5.35 32.60 -13.52
CA HIS A 77 6.65 33.25 -13.72
C HIS A 77 7.74 32.73 -12.76
N ILE A 78 7.77 31.40 -12.55
CA ILE A 78 8.70 30.72 -11.66
C ILE A 78 9.68 29.85 -12.46
N SER A 79 10.83 29.52 -11.83
CA SER A 79 11.80 28.65 -12.47
C SER A 79 11.28 27.21 -12.57
N ARG A 80 11.83 26.43 -13.50
CA ARG A 80 11.54 24.98 -13.57
C ARG A 80 11.94 24.25 -12.29
N ALA A 81 13.00 24.69 -11.63
CA ALA A 81 13.44 24.13 -10.36
C ALA A 81 12.40 24.35 -9.25
N ASP A 82 11.80 25.53 -9.17
CA ASP A 82 10.74 25.83 -8.20
C ASP A 82 9.49 24.99 -8.48
N THR A 83 9.13 24.79 -9.75
CA THR A 83 7.99 23.94 -10.10
C THR A 83 8.23 22.49 -9.66
N LEU A 84 9.43 21.94 -9.84
CA LEU A 84 9.81 20.60 -9.38
C LEU A 84 9.85 20.50 -7.86
N LEU A 85 10.10 21.62 -7.14
CA LEU A 85 10.03 21.65 -5.68
C LEU A 85 8.62 21.27 -5.18
N SER A 86 7.57 21.62 -5.92
CA SER A 86 6.20 21.22 -5.57
C SER A 86 5.97 19.72 -5.64
N VAL A 87 6.65 19.02 -6.59
CA VAL A 87 6.65 17.54 -6.68
C VAL A 87 7.42 16.95 -5.51
N THR A 88 8.60 17.49 -5.22
CA THR A 88 9.47 17.01 -4.14
C THR A 88 8.78 17.11 -2.78
N LEU A 89 8.20 18.28 -2.47
CA LEU A 89 7.47 18.48 -1.21
C LEU A 89 6.26 17.54 -1.10
N TYR A 90 5.56 17.31 -2.21
CA TYR A 90 4.49 16.31 -2.22
C TYR A 90 5.01 14.93 -1.81
N LEU A 91 6.12 14.45 -2.41
CA LEU A 91 6.69 13.13 -2.11
C LEU A 91 7.18 13.02 -0.65
N VAL A 92 7.77 14.10 -0.10
CA VAL A 92 8.18 14.14 1.31
C VAL A 92 6.96 13.96 2.24
N PHE A 93 5.90 14.74 2.02
CA PHE A 93 4.69 14.64 2.85
C PHE A 93 3.92 13.33 2.60
N GLN A 94 4.00 12.78 1.38
CA GLN A 94 3.48 11.45 1.07
C GLN A 94 4.16 10.36 1.90
N GLY A 95 5.47 10.46 2.12
CA GLY A 95 6.22 9.53 2.98
C GLY A 95 5.91 9.69 4.48
N LEU A 96 5.73 10.92 4.95
CA LEU A 96 5.49 11.22 6.36
C LEU A 96 4.05 10.91 6.83
N SER A 97 3.07 11.13 5.97
CA SER A 97 1.65 11.05 6.29
C SER A 97 1.20 9.69 6.85
N PRO A 98 1.62 8.53 6.33
CA PRO A 98 1.25 7.22 6.89
C PRO A 98 1.70 7.03 8.33
N SER A 99 2.84 7.63 8.73
CA SER A 99 3.35 7.58 10.11
C SER A 99 2.46 8.32 11.10
N PHE A 100 1.69 9.28 10.63
CA PHE A 100 0.72 10.01 11.44
C PHE A 100 -0.66 9.32 11.42
N TRP A 101 -1.22 9.10 10.22
CA TRP A 101 -2.58 8.58 10.08
C TRP A 101 -2.70 7.08 10.39
N GLY A 102 -1.63 6.30 10.22
CA GLY A 102 -1.59 4.87 10.50
C GLY A 102 -1.94 4.56 11.96
N PRO A 103 -1.11 5.01 12.94
CA PRO A 103 -1.40 4.83 14.36
C PRO A 103 -2.76 5.37 14.79
N LEU A 104 -3.20 6.49 14.21
CA LEU A 104 -4.48 7.09 14.50
C LEU A 104 -5.64 6.18 14.03
N SER A 105 -5.50 5.59 12.84
CA SER A 105 -6.49 4.64 12.31
C SER A 105 -6.57 3.33 13.08
N ASP A 106 -5.44 2.90 13.70
CA ASP A 106 -5.36 1.71 14.55
C ASP A 106 -6.06 1.88 15.92
N GLN A 107 -6.41 3.10 16.27
CA GLN A 107 -7.06 3.43 17.53
C GLN A 107 -8.50 3.93 17.36
N LEU A 108 -8.72 4.86 16.45
CA LEU A 108 -10.02 5.52 16.25
C LEU A 108 -10.92 4.77 15.27
N GLY A 109 -10.34 3.84 14.50
CA GLY A 109 -11.06 3.10 13.46
C GLY A 109 -10.58 3.43 12.06
N ARG A 110 -10.63 2.44 11.17
CA ARG A 110 -10.19 2.58 9.78
C ARG A 110 -11.08 3.56 9.00
N ARG A 111 -12.39 3.39 9.15
CA ARG A 111 -13.39 4.16 8.42
C ARG A 111 -13.36 5.65 8.74
N PRO A 112 -13.48 6.12 10.01
CA PRO A 112 -13.53 7.56 10.29
C PRO A 112 -12.24 8.27 9.88
N ILE A 113 -11.08 7.63 10.05
CA ILE A 113 -9.80 8.23 9.67
C ILE A 113 -9.69 8.31 8.14
N LEU A 114 -10.08 7.27 7.40
CA LEU A 114 -10.07 7.31 5.93
C LEU A 114 -10.99 8.42 5.39
N LEU A 115 -12.18 8.60 5.97
CA LEU A 115 -13.09 9.70 5.59
C LEU A 115 -12.47 11.08 5.90
N SER A 116 -11.83 11.23 7.06
CA SER A 116 -11.15 12.49 7.44
C SER A 116 -10.02 12.82 6.46
N THR A 117 -9.21 11.83 6.06
CA THR A 117 -8.10 12.04 5.12
C THR A 117 -8.60 12.42 3.72
N PHE A 118 -9.70 11.84 3.25
CA PHE A 118 -10.33 12.25 1.99
C PHE A 118 -10.99 13.62 2.07
N THR A 119 -11.49 14.03 3.24
CA THR A 119 -12.00 15.39 3.45
C THR A 119 -10.85 16.42 3.38
N VAL A 120 -9.70 16.12 4.00
CA VAL A 120 -8.49 16.95 3.87
C VAL A 120 -8.03 17.03 2.41
N LEU A 121 -8.02 15.89 1.70
CA LEU A 121 -7.69 15.82 0.28
C LEU A 121 -8.63 16.70 -0.57
N LEU A 122 -9.94 16.63 -0.33
CA LEU A 122 -10.94 17.44 -1.02
C LEU A 122 -10.70 18.93 -0.80
N GLY A 123 -10.50 19.35 0.45
CA GLY A 123 -10.21 20.76 0.79
C GLY A 123 -8.94 21.27 0.14
N ALA A 124 -7.87 20.46 0.15
CA ALA A 124 -6.61 20.80 -0.50
C ALA A 124 -6.75 20.94 -2.02
N ASN A 125 -7.50 20.04 -2.67
CA ASN A 125 -7.73 20.11 -4.12
C ASN A 125 -8.59 21.34 -4.50
N LEU A 126 -9.61 21.67 -3.73
CA LEU A 126 -10.39 22.89 -3.94
C LEU A 126 -9.51 24.13 -3.78
N GLY A 127 -8.66 24.19 -2.75
CA GLY A 127 -7.70 25.27 -2.60
C GLY A 127 -6.73 25.38 -3.77
N LEU A 128 -6.18 24.25 -4.27
CA LEU A 128 -5.30 24.22 -5.42
C LEU A 128 -5.99 24.67 -6.72
N ALA A 129 -7.26 24.32 -6.87
CA ALA A 129 -8.07 24.71 -8.03
C ALA A 129 -8.28 26.22 -8.13
N PHE A 130 -8.12 26.98 -7.04
CA PHE A 130 -8.21 28.42 -7.00
C PHE A 130 -6.87 29.12 -6.68
N SER A 131 -5.75 28.38 -6.65
CA SER A 131 -4.45 28.92 -6.28
C SER A 131 -3.83 29.69 -7.44
N ASN A 132 -3.39 30.94 -7.16
CA ASN A 132 -2.74 31.81 -8.14
C ASN A 132 -1.33 32.22 -7.71
N THR A 133 -0.82 31.67 -6.62
CA THR A 133 0.51 32.01 -6.09
C THR A 133 1.31 30.76 -5.82
N PHE A 134 2.63 30.82 -6.06
CA PHE A 134 3.52 29.70 -5.88
C PHE A 134 3.54 29.16 -4.45
N TRP A 135 3.60 30.04 -3.45
CA TRP A 135 3.62 29.63 -2.04
C TRP A 135 2.36 28.88 -1.62
N LEU A 136 1.21 29.34 -2.08
CA LEU A 136 -0.07 28.69 -1.81
C LEU A 136 -0.11 27.30 -2.48
N LEU A 137 0.37 27.20 -3.71
CA LEU A 137 0.51 25.92 -4.41
C LEU A 137 1.39 24.97 -3.62
N LEU A 138 2.56 25.39 -3.12
CA LEU A 138 3.45 24.53 -2.34
C LEU A 138 2.76 24.00 -1.07
N VAL A 139 2.18 24.91 -0.25
CA VAL A 139 1.52 24.53 1.01
C VAL A 139 0.35 23.59 0.75
N LEU A 140 -0.49 23.89 -0.22
CA LEU A 140 -1.65 23.06 -0.53
C LEU A 140 -1.25 21.70 -1.12
N ARG A 141 -0.13 21.62 -1.85
CA ARG A 141 0.44 20.34 -2.32
C ARG A 141 0.92 19.46 -1.16
N MET A 142 1.52 20.05 -0.13
CA MET A 142 1.87 19.33 1.10
C MET A 142 0.63 18.79 1.81
N VAL A 143 -0.42 19.61 1.95
CA VAL A 143 -1.70 19.21 2.57
C VAL A 143 -2.41 18.13 1.73
N GLN A 144 -2.38 18.26 0.41
CA GLN A 144 -2.92 17.26 -0.51
C GLN A 144 -2.24 15.91 -0.35
N ALA A 145 -0.90 15.90 -0.29
CA ALA A 145 -0.12 14.69 -0.04
C ALA A 145 -0.45 14.07 1.33
N PHE A 146 -0.56 14.91 2.36
CA PHE A 146 -0.90 14.49 3.72
C PHE A 146 -2.29 13.83 3.78
N GLY A 147 -3.26 14.31 3.01
CA GLY A 147 -4.59 13.71 2.91
C GLY A 147 -4.62 12.42 2.07
N SER A 148 -3.91 12.37 0.93
CA SER A 148 -4.05 11.27 -0.04
C SER A 148 -3.29 10.01 0.34
N SER A 149 -2.07 10.13 0.87
CA SER A 149 -1.13 9.01 1.01
C SER A 149 -1.47 8.05 2.14
N SER A 150 -2.17 8.50 3.16
CA SER A 150 -2.67 7.64 4.24
C SER A 150 -3.58 6.51 3.75
N ALA A 151 -4.28 6.72 2.63
CA ALA A 151 -5.15 5.70 2.03
C ALA A 151 -4.40 4.41 1.66
N MET A 152 -3.11 4.47 1.34
CA MET A 152 -2.29 3.29 1.07
C MET A 152 -2.07 2.46 2.34
N ALA A 153 -1.67 3.09 3.44
CA ALA A 153 -1.42 2.41 4.72
C ALA A 153 -2.73 1.88 5.34
N ILE A 154 -3.78 2.70 5.35
CA ILE A 154 -5.09 2.33 5.88
C ILE A 154 -5.71 1.22 5.03
N GLY A 155 -5.59 1.28 3.70
CA GLY A 155 -6.08 0.25 2.77
C GLY A 155 -5.42 -1.11 3.00
N ALA A 156 -4.11 -1.14 3.19
CA ALA A 156 -3.39 -2.35 3.58
C ALA A 156 -3.88 -2.88 4.94
N GLY A 157 -4.12 -2.00 5.91
CA GLY A 157 -4.69 -2.33 7.21
C GLY A 157 -6.10 -2.92 7.11
N LEU A 158 -6.99 -2.33 6.29
CA LEU A 158 -8.34 -2.86 6.00
C LEU A 158 -8.28 -4.31 5.53
N ILE A 159 -7.37 -4.62 4.59
CA ILE A 159 -7.18 -5.99 4.08
C ILE A 159 -6.63 -6.91 5.16
N GLY A 160 -5.68 -6.43 5.97
CA GLY A 160 -5.14 -7.18 7.10
C GLY A 160 -6.21 -7.56 8.14
N ASP A 161 -7.21 -6.68 8.32
CA ASP A 161 -8.30 -6.89 9.28
C ASP A 161 -9.35 -7.91 8.81
N ILE A 162 -9.60 -8.04 7.48
CA ILE A 162 -10.66 -8.89 6.91
C ILE A 162 -10.17 -10.20 6.32
N ALA A 163 -8.89 -10.28 5.91
CA ALA A 163 -8.35 -11.41 5.15
C ALA A 163 -7.65 -12.44 6.04
N ARG A 164 -7.96 -13.74 5.85
CA ARG A 164 -7.19 -14.85 6.44
C ARG A 164 -5.77 -14.88 5.86
N ARG A 165 -4.81 -15.44 6.59
CA ARG A 165 -3.41 -15.58 6.11
C ARG A 165 -3.31 -16.19 4.72
N LYS A 166 -4.13 -17.19 4.40
CA LYS A 166 -4.18 -17.88 3.08
C LYS A 166 -4.74 -17.00 1.96
N GLU A 167 -5.66 -16.07 2.26
CA GLU A 167 -6.34 -15.19 1.29
C GLU A 167 -5.67 -13.81 1.18
N ARG A 168 -4.88 -13.43 2.20
CA ARG A 168 -4.30 -12.09 2.34
C ARG A 168 -3.43 -11.70 1.15
N GLY A 169 -2.59 -12.62 0.66
CA GLY A 169 -1.73 -12.37 -0.51
C GLY A 169 -2.54 -12.00 -1.75
N ARG A 170 -3.63 -12.71 -2.03
CA ARG A 170 -4.50 -12.44 -3.18
C ARG A 170 -5.20 -11.08 -3.09
N TYR A 171 -5.80 -10.76 -1.93
CA TYR A 171 -6.46 -9.45 -1.76
C TYR A 171 -5.46 -8.28 -1.77
N MET A 172 -4.26 -8.51 -1.21
CA MET A 172 -3.19 -7.52 -1.24
C MET A 172 -2.70 -7.25 -2.66
N SER A 173 -2.63 -8.29 -3.51
CA SER A 173 -2.29 -8.14 -4.94
C SER A 173 -3.33 -7.31 -5.69
N TYR A 174 -4.63 -7.53 -5.43
CA TYR A 174 -5.69 -6.71 -6.05
C TYR A 174 -5.61 -5.25 -5.61
N PHE A 175 -5.39 -5.02 -4.31
CA PHE A 175 -5.17 -3.68 -3.77
C PHE A 175 -3.98 -2.99 -4.44
N GLN A 176 -2.84 -3.66 -4.47
CA GLN A 176 -1.62 -3.12 -5.04
C GLN A 176 -1.74 -2.83 -6.54
N SER A 177 -2.46 -3.68 -7.27
CA SER A 177 -2.74 -3.43 -8.70
C SER A 177 -3.53 -2.14 -8.89
N GLY A 178 -4.50 -1.83 -8.01
CA GLY A 178 -5.22 -0.56 -8.02
C GLY A 178 -4.27 0.63 -7.79
N VAL A 179 -3.42 0.55 -6.78
CA VAL A 179 -2.44 1.61 -6.46
C VAL A 179 -1.52 1.90 -7.64
N LEU A 180 -1.06 0.85 -8.33
CA LEU A 180 -0.10 0.96 -9.45
C LEU A 180 -0.70 1.52 -10.74
N LEU A 181 -2.01 1.48 -10.90
CA LEU A 181 -2.69 2.13 -12.03
C LEU A 181 -2.62 3.66 -11.95
N GLY A 182 -2.44 4.22 -10.75
CA GLY A 182 -2.41 5.67 -10.53
C GLY A 182 -1.40 6.40 -11.42
N PRO A 183 -0.09 6.11 -11.31
CA PRO A 183 0.93 6.78 -12.11
C PRO A 183 0.80 6.58 -13.63
N CYS A 184 0.09 5.52 -14.04
CA CYS A 184 -0.13 5.22 -15.46
C CYS A 184 -1.23 6.09 -16.07
N VAL A 185 -2.35 6.18 -15.37
CA VAL A 185 -3.57 6.84 -15.85
C VAL A 185 -3.51 8.34 -15.62
N ALA A 186 -2.90 8.78 -14.52
CA ALA A 186 -2.92 10.17 -14.09
C ALA A 186 -2.33 11.16 -15.12
N PRO A 187 -1.14 10.93 -15.72
CA PRO A 187 -0.59 11.87 -16.67
C PRO A 187 -1.42 11.96 -17.96
N VAL A 188 -2.07 10.87 -18.36
CA VAL A 188 -2.96 10.88 -19.55
C VAL A 188 -4.19 11.75 -19.27
N VAL A 189 -4.86 11.51 -18.14
CA VAL A 189 -6.02 12.32 -17.73
C VAL A 189 -5.60 13.77 -17.50
N GLY A 190 -4.49 13.98 -16.80
CA GLY A 190 -3.94 15.30 -16.55
C GLY A 190 -3.61 16.08 -17.81
N GLY A 191 -2.96 15.43 -18.77
CA GLY A 191 -2.62 16.02 -20.07
C GLY A 191 -3.86 16.43 -20.88
N LEU A 192 -4.88 15.56 -20.94
CA LEU A 192 -6.15 15.85 -21.62
C LEU A 192 -6.91 17.00 -20.96
N VAL A 193 -7.01 16.96 -19.64
CA VAL A 193 -7.79 17.94 -18.87
C VAL A 193 -7.11 19.31 -18.88
N SER A 194 -5.79 19.38 -18.67
CA SER A 194 -5.03 20.64 -18.69
C SER A 194 -5.06 21.27 -20.07
N HIS A 195 -4.89 20.50 -21.13
CA HIS A 195 -4.91 21.03 -22.49
C HIS A 195 -6.25 21.68 -22.86
N ARG A 196 -7.38 21.11 -22.36
CA ARG A 196 -8.71 21.60 -22.75
C ARG A 196 -9.15 22.83 -21.98
N TRP A 197 -8.78 22.95 -20.71
CA TRP A 197 -9.29 24.01 -19.83
C TRP A 197 -8.18 24.92 -19.25
N ASP A 198 -7.28 24.40 -18.45
CA ASP A 198 -6.14 25.11 -17.84
C ASP A 198 -5.40 24.15 -16.88
N TRP A 199 -4.22 24.56 -16.38
CA TRP A 199 -3.45 23.83 -15.38
C TRP A 199 -4.17 23.66 -14.03
N HIS A 200 -5.21 24.43 -13.72
CA HIS A 200 -6.07 24.23 -12.55
C HIS A 200 -7.05 23.07 -12.69
N ALA A 201 -7.41 22.71 -13.90
CA ALA A 201 -8.45 21.73 -14.19
C ALA A 201 -8.17 20.32 -13.62
N PRO A 202 -6.93 19.79 -13.58
CA PRO A 202 -6.61 18.55 -12.88
C PRO A 202 -6.99 18.59 -11.39
N PHE A 203 -6.90 19.73 -10.72
CA PHE A 203 -7.26 19.84 -9.31
C PHE A 203 -8.78 19.87 -9.10
N PHE A 204 -9.53 20.49 -10.01
CA PHE A 204 -11.00 20.37 -10.01
C PHE A 204 -11.42 18.92 -10.27
N PHE A 205 -10.78 18.23 -11.20
CA PHE A 205 -11.03 16.80 -11.44
C PHE A 205 -10.76 15.95 -10.19
N LEU A 206 -9.62 16.18 -9.51
CA LEU A 206 -9.27 15.49 -8.27
C LEU A 206 -10.25 15.80 -7.13
N ALA A 207 -10.74 17.04 -7.03
CA ALA A 207 -11.74 17.43 -6.05
C ALA A 207 -13.06 16.69 -6.29
N ALA A 208 -13.53 16.67 -7.54
CA ALA A 208 -14.75 15.96 -7.92
C ALA A 208 -14.63 14.45 -7.68
N PHE A 209 -13.55 13.83 -8.17
CA PHE A 209 -13.33 12.39 -8.03
C PHE A 209 -13.08 11.97 -6.59
N GLY A 210 -12.22 12.71 -5.84
CA GLY A 210 -11.95 12.46 -4.43
C GLY A 210 -13.17 12.71 -3.55
N GLY A 211 -13.97 13.75 -3.84
CA GLY A 211 -15.24 14.03 -3.18
C GLY A 211 -16.27 12.94 -3.40
N LEU A 212 -16.44 12.49 -4.65
CA LEU A 212 -17.32 11.36 -4.99
C LEU A 212 -16.89 10.09 -4.24
N LEU A 213 -15.58 9.80 -4.25
CA LEU A 213 -15.05 8.64 -3.53
C LEU A 213 -15.27 8.76 -2.02
N ASN A 214 -15.10 9.95 -1.43
CA ASN A 214 -15.38 10.16 -0.01
C ASN A 214 -16.85 9.88 0.34
N VAL A 215 -17.79 10.30 -0.53
CA VAL A 215 -19.22 9.99 -0.37
C VAL A 215 -19.46 8.48 -0.49
N VAL A 216 -18.87 7.82 -1.48
CA VAL A 216 -19.00 6.36 -1.66
C VAL A 216 -18.44 5.60 -0.44
N LEU A 217 -17.30 6.03 0.09
CA LEU A 217 -16.73 5.47 1.33
C LEU A 217 -17.65 5.69 2.53
N ALA A 218 -18.24 6.86 2.67
CA ALA A 218 -19.21 7.16 3.74
C ALA A 218 -20.47 6.30 3.65
N LEU A 219 -20.94 6.03 2.44
CA LEU A 219 -22.13 5.20 2.20
C LEU A 219 -21.86 3.72 2.45
N PHE A 220 -20.76 3.19 1.93
CA PHE A 220 -20.56 1.75 1.78
C PHE A 220 -19.44 1.14 2.61
N LEU A 221 -18.42 1.89 3.05
CA LEU A 221 -17.31 1.29 3.78
C LEU A 221 -17.73 0.93 5.22
N PRO A 222 -17.72 -0.35 5.63
CA PRO A 222 -17.92 -0.74 7.02
C PRO A 222 -16.65 -0.48 7.85
N GLU A 223 -16.79 -0.37 9.16
CA GLU A 223 -15.62 -0.41 10.04
C GLU A 223 -15.07 -1.84 10.12
N THR A 224 -13.77 -1.98 9.99
CA THR A 224 -13.10 -3.30 9.98
C THR A 224 -12.13 -3.50 11.13
N LEU A 225 -11.81 -2.44 11.88
CA LEU A 225 -10.82 -2.51 12.94
C LEU A 225 -11.20 -3.57 13.99
N ARG A 226 -10.40 -4.61 14.10
CA ARG A 226 -10.67 -5.76 14.99
C ARG A 226 -10.82 -5.41 16.45
N LYS A 227 -10.10 -4.39 16.93
CA LYS A 227 -10.24 -3.91 18.32
C LYS A 227 -11.64 -3.39 18.62
N LEU A 228 -12.34 -2.85 17.61
CA LEU A 228 -13.70 -2.31 17.74
C LEU A 228 -14.77 -3.32 17.37
N MET A 229 -14.56 -4.07 16.28
CA MET A 229 -15.57 -4.96 15.68
C MET A 229 -15.37 -6.44 16.01
N GLY A 230 -14.25 -6.84 16.64
CA GLY A 230 -13.93 -8.23 16.87
C GLY A 230 -13.69 -8.98 15.57
N ASP A 231 -14.43 -10.03 15.35
CA ASP A 231 -14.47 -10.82 14.09
C ASP A 231 -15.40 -10.19 13.01
N GLY A 232 -16.01 -9.03 13.30
CA GLY A 232 -17.01 -8.37 12.44
C GLY A 232 -18.45 -8.66 12.82
N SER A 233 -18.70 -9.46 13.86
CA SER A 233 -20.06 -9.79 14.35
C SER A 233 -20.73 -8.62 15.08
N ARG A 234 -19.93 -7.68 15.61
CA ARG A 234 -20.43 -6.52 16.35
C ARG A 234 -21.03 -5.49 15.42
N GLN A 235 -22.17 -4.91 15.80
CA GLN A 235 -22.79 -3.83 15.04
C GLN A 235 -22.11 -2.49 15.35
N PRO A 236 -21.60 -1.77 14.32
CA PRO A 236 -21.03 -0.45 14.49
C PRO A 236 -22.09 0.56 14.91
N ARG A 237 -21.71 1.56 15.74
CA ARG A 237 -22.57 2.66 16.18
C ARG A 237 -21.96 4.02 15.82
N GLY A 238 -22.78 5.05 15.61
CA GLY A 238 -22.32 6.41 15.34
C GLY A 238 -21.50 6.52 14.06
N ILE A 239 -20.31 7.13 14.13
CA ILE A 239 -19.42 7.41 13.00
C ILE A 239 -18.82 6.14 12.35
N TRP A 240 -18.81 5.01 13.05
CA TRP A 240 -18.32 3.73 12.53
C TRP A 240 -19.36 3.00 11.68
N LYS A 241 -20.65 3.42 11.73
CA LYS A 241 -21.73 2.82 10.95
C LYS A 241 -21.73 3.35 9.52
N PRO A 242 -21.77 2.50 8.47
CA PRO A 242 -22.00 2.95 7.10
C PRO A 242 -23.41 3.56 6.99
N TRP A 243 -23.58 4.59 6.14
CA TRP A 243 -24.85 5.25 5.98
C TRP A 243 -25.90 4.35 5.32
N VAL A 244 -25.46 3.47 4.41
CA VAL A 244 -26.34 2.45 3.82
C VAL A 244 -26.28 1.18 4.65
N PRO A 245 -27.40 0.74 5.28
CA PRO A 245 -27.45 -0.46 6.10
C PRO A 245 -27.43 -1.72 5.21
N MET A 246 -26.25 -2.15 4.79
CA MET A 246 -26.08 -3.43 4.09
C MET A 246 -25.83 -4.55 5.10
N ARG A 247 -26.26 -5.77 4.75
CA ARG A 247 -25.96 -6.97 5.54
C ARG A 247 -24.56 -7.45 5.22
N TRP A 248 -23.59 -7.00 5.99
CA TRP A 248 -22.19 -7.37 5.83
C TRP A 248 -21.84 -8.74 6.40
N THR A 249 -22.62 -9.17 7.41
CA THR A 249 -22.43 -10.42 8.14
C THR A 249 -23.67 -11.31 8.02
N PRO A 250 -23.56 -12.65 8.15
CA PRO A 250 -24.71 -13.53 8.33
C PRO A 250 -25.55 -13.10 9.54
N LYS A 251 -26.84 -13.48 9.58
CA LYS A 251 -27.66 -13.23 10.77
C LYS A 251 -26.97 -13.83 12.01
N PRO A 252 -26.81 -13.08 13.10
CA PRO A 252 -26.30 -13.66 14.34
C PRO A 252 -27.22 -14.80 14.77
N GLY A 253 -26.63 -15.95 15.08
CA GLY A 253 -27.38 -17.04 15.73
C GLY A 253 -28.00 -16.54 17.03
N ALA A 254 -29.17 -17.02 17.40
CA ALA A 254 -29.99 -16.52 18.52
C ALA A 254 -29.26 -16.52 19.90
N ASN A 255 -28.07 -17.11 19.99
CA ASN A 255 -27.31 -17.28 21.24
C ASN A 255 -26.05 -16.40 21.42
N GLU A 256 -25.66 -15.60 20.43
CA GLU A 256 -24.49 -14.74 20.56
C GLU A 256 -24.87 -13.29 20.89
N ARG A 257 -25.21 -13.05 22.16
CA ARG A 257 -25.18 -11.68 22.70
C ARG A 257 -23.71 -11.27 22.84
N SER A 258 -23.18 -10.63 21.82
CA SER A 258 -21.85 -10.00 21.89
C SER A 258 -21.80 -9.05 23.09
N PRO A 259 -20.78 -9.12 23.95
CA PRO A 259 -20.64 -8.18 25.06
C PRO A 259 -20.60 -6.75 24.51
N PRO A 260 -21.12 -5.77 25.25
CA PRO A 260 -21.14 -4.38 24.82
C PRO A 260 -19.73 -3.88 24.52
N LEU A 261 -19.63 -2.94 23.57
CA LEU A 261 -18.38 -2.26 23.25
C LEU A 261 -17.67 -1.84 24.54
N MET A 262 -16.53 -2.43 24.82
CA MET A 262 -15.72 -2.01 25.96
C MET A 262 -15.14 -0.65 25.65
N HIS A 263 -15.64 0.32 26.40
CA HIS A 263 -15.21 1.70 26.61
C HIS A 263 -15.20 2.66 25.41
N PRO A 264 -15.88 3.81 25.58
CA PRO A 264 -15.61 4.97 24.77
C PRO A 264 -14.12 5.33 24.91
N VAL A 265 -13.54 5.88 23.84
CA VAL A 265 -12.18 6.41 23.80
C VAL A 265 -12.07 7.57 24.82
N SER A 266 -12.01 7.23 26.12
CA SER A 266 -12.13 8.21 27.21
C SER A 266 -10.80 8.85 27.59
N THR A 267 -9.68 8.50 26.94
CA THR A 267 -8.42 9.25 27.11
C THR A 267 -7.57 9.09 25.83
N LEU A 268 -7.70 10.06 24.93
CA LEU A 268 -6.73 10.30 23.87
C LEU A 268 -5.42 10.78 24.50
N SER A 269 -4.66 9.91 25.11
CA SER A 269 -3.31 10.22 25.52
C SER A 269 -2.40 10.08 24.31
N ILE A 270 -1.77 11.16 23.88
CA ILE A 270 -0.78 11.19 22.78
C ILE A 270 0.27 10.08 22.96
N ARG A 271 0.67 9.81 24.21
CA ARG A 271 1.59 8.72 24.56
C ARG A 271 1.03 7.31 24.27
N ARG A 272 -0.29 7.11 24.29
CA ARG A 272 -0.95 5.85 23.92
C ARG A 272 -1.12 5.68 22.40
N MET A 273 -1.01 6.76 21.63
CA MET A 273 -1.16 6.71 20.17
C MET A 273 -0.02 5.99 19.48
N GLY A 274 1.11 5.75 20.18
CA GLY A 274 2.19 4.92 19.65
C GLY A 274 2.93 5.55 18.45
N PHE A 275 2.94 6.87 18.34
CA PHE A 275 3.69 7.60 17.30
C PHE A 275 5.19 7.35 17.35
N GLU A 276 5.72 6.91 18.48
CA GLU A 276 7.12 6.53 18.63
C GLU A 276 7.46 5.19 17.97
N LYS A 277 6.50 4.29 17.85
CA LYS A 277 6.72 2.92 17.37
C LYS A 277 7.25 2.84 15.94
N PRO A 278 6.72 3.58 14.95
CA PRO A 278 7.26 3.58 13.60
C PRO A 278 8.74 3.98 13.55
N TRP A 279 9.16 4.98 14.34
CA TRP A 279 10.52 5.46 14.37
C TRP A 279 11.49 4.49 15.06
N LEU A 280 11.03 3.76 16.09
CA LEU A 280 11.83 2.73 16.75
C LEU A 280 12.15 1.54 15.83
N VAL A 281 11.24 1.24 14.89
CA VAL A 281 11.43 0.18 13.89
C VAL A 281 12.60 0.51 12.95
N TYR A 282 12.78 1.77 12.58
CA TYR A 282 13.93 2.20 11.78
C TYR A 282 15.28 2.10 12.49
N GLY A 283 15.31 1.97 13.82
CA GLY A 283 16.53 1.70 14.60
C GLY A 283 17.11 0.30 14.41
N GLN A 284 16.35 -0.63 13.81
CA GLN A 284 16.83 -1.98 13.51
C GLN A 284 17.57 -2.01 12.17
N LEU A 285 18.83 -2.43 12.18
CA LEU A 285 19.71 -2.41 11.00
C LEU A 285 19.11 -3.17 9.80
N ASP A 286 18.52 -4.35 10.04
CA ASP A 286 17.92 -5.20 9.00
C ASP A 286 16.78 -4.49 8.27
N ILE A 287 15.91 -3.82 9.03
CA ILE A 287 14.79 -3.06 8.49
C ILE A 287 15.28 -1.82 7.75
N SER A 288 16.27 -1.10 8.33
CA SER A 288 16.85 0.08 7.68
C SER A 288 17.52 -0.24 6.36
N LEU A 289 18.24 -1.37 6.26
CA LEU A 289 18.85 -1.83 5.02
C LEU A 289 17.80 -2.23 3.99
N LEU A 290 16.73 -2.90 4.41
CA LEU A 290 15.61 -3.25 3.52
C LEU A 290 14.90 -2.00 3.00
N VAL A 291 14.64 -1.02 3.86
CA VAL A 291 14.04 0.26 3.48
C VAL A 291 14.96 1.03 2.52
N ALA A 292 16.27 1.10 2.80
CA ALA A 292 17.25 1.77 1.93
C ALA A 292 17.32 1.10 0.55
N SER A 293 17.30 -0.23 0.48
CA SER A 293 17.32 -0.97 -0.78
C SER A 293 16.07 -0.72 -1.63
N TYR A 294 14.92 -0.41 -1.02
CA TYR A 294 13.71 0.00 -1.72
C TYR A 294 13.73 1.49 -2.07
N ALA A 295 14.18 2.35 -1.16
CA ALA A 295 14.11 3.80 -1.28
C ALA A 295 14.97 4.35 -2.43
N ILE A 296 16.19 3.82 -2.61
CA ILE A 296 17.11 4.30 -3.66
C ILE A 296 16.53 4.08 -5.07
N PRO A 297 16.09 2.87 -5.46
CA PRO A 297 15.44 2.66 -6.75
C PRO A 297 14.12 3.43 -6.89
N PHE A 298 13.36 3.61 -5.81
CA PHE A 298 12.15 4.41 -5.84
C PHE A 298 12.43 5.90 -6.07
N ALA A 299 13.50 6.43 -5.48
CA ALA A 299 13.94 7.80 -5.74
C ALA A 299 14.34 7.97 -7.22
N LEU A 300 15.11 7.03 -7.77
CA LEU A 300 15.50 7.05 -9.18
C LEU A 300 14.28 6.99 -10.12
N PHE A 301 13.30 6.14 -9.81
CA PHE A 301 12.01 6.11 -10.51
C PHE A 301 11.28 7.44 -10.43
N SER A 302 11.19 8.06 -9.26
CA SER A 302 10.48 9.32 -9.05
C SER A 302 11.13 10.47 -9.82
N VAL A 303 12.46 10.53 -9.81
CA VAL A 303 13.24 11.50 -10.61
C VAL A 303 12.95 11.29 -12.10
N THR A 304 13.09 10.07 -12.61
CA THR A 304 12.83 9.74 -14.02
C THR A 304 11.42 10.16 -14.45
N SER A 305 10.42 9.83 -13.64
CA SER A 305 9.02 10.18 -13.92
C SER A 305 8.77 11.69 -13.89
N SER A 306 9.37 12.43 -12.95
CA SER A 306 9.17 13.88 -12.79
C SER A 306 9.84 14.69 -13.88
N PHE A 307 11.06 14.29 -14.31
CA PHE A 307 11.79 14.97 -15.38
C PHE A 307 11.33 14.58 -16.78
N PHE A 308 10.56 13.53 -16.94
CA PHE A 308 10.09 13.07 -18.25
C PHE A 308 9.27 14.12 -18.98
N SER A 309 8.29 14.75 -18.33
CA SER A 309 7.44 15.79 -18.92
C SER A 309 8.23 17.05 -19.34
N PRO A 310 9.02 17.69 -18.46
CA PRO A 310 9.81 18.88 -18.83
C PRO A 310 10.80 18.63 -19.97
N ILE A 311 11.41 17.44 -20.04
CA ILE A 311 12.36 17.10 -21.09
C ILE A 311 11.65 16.90 -22.43
N LEU A 312 10.48 16.24 -22.43
CA LEU A 312 9.69 16.10 -23.67
C LEU A 312 9.22 17.47 -24.21
N ALA A 313 8.80 18.36 -23.30
CA ALA A 313 8.42 19.72 -23.72
C ALA A 313 9.59 20.51 -24.29
N SER A 314 10.81 20.38 -23.73
CA SER A 314 11.96 21.18 -24.16
C SER A 314 12.71 20.60 -25.35
N ASN A 315 12.81 19.28 -25.49
CA ASN A 315 13.63 18.63 -26.51
C ASN A 315 12.85 18.30 -27.78
N TYR A 316 11.54 18.05 -27.66
CA TYR A 316 10.68 17.60 -28.76
C TYR A 316 9.51 18.55 -29.05
N ASP A 317 9.37 19.66 -28.30
CA ASP A 317 8.29 20.67 -28.44
C ASP A 317 6.88 20.07 -28.46
N TYR A 318 6.68 18.99 -27.69
CA TYR A 318 5.39 18.31 -27.60
C TYR A 318 4.40 19.09 -26.74
N ASN A 319 3.14 19.11 -27.18
CA ASN A 319 2.05 19.67 -26.41
C ASN A 319 1.67 18.72 -25.21
N THR A 320 0.93 19.25 -24.25
CA THR A 320 0.56 18.57 -23.00
C THR A 320 -0.17 17.23 -23.23
N ILE A 321 -0.97 17.12 -24.31
CA ILE A 321 -1.65 15.86 -24.66
C ILE A 321 -0.65 14.80 -25.07
N VAL A 322 0.27 15.12 -25.99
CA VAL A 322 1.26 14.16 -26.48
C VAL A 322 2.18 13.72 -25.35
N ILE A 323 2.57 14.66 -24.47
CA ILE A 323 3.33 14.35 -23.26
C ILE A 323 2.56 13.35 -22.39
N GLY A 324 1.27 13.59 -22.13
CA GLY A 324 0.43 12.66 -21.38
C GLY A 324 0.38 11.26 -22.01
N LEU A 325 0.24 11.18 -23.35
CA LEU A 325 0.24 9.89 -24.08
C LEU A 325 1.59 9.17 -23.99
N CYS A 326 2.72 9.90 -23.93
CA CYS A 326 4.04 9.31 -23.74
C CYS A 326 4.21 8.58 -22.39
N TYR A 327 3.33 8.79 -21.42
CA TYR A 327 3.31 8.02 -20.16
C TYR A 327 2.62 6.65 -20.31
N LEU A 328 1.89 6.37 -21.39
CA LEU A 328 1.24 5.06 -21.59
C LEU A 328 2.23 3.89 -21.63
N PRO A 329 3.37 3.95 -22.35
CA PRO A 329 4.37 2.87 -22.29
C PRO A 329 4.94 2.65 -20.89
N LEU A 330 5.14 3.71 -20.11
CA LEU A 330 5.57 3.65 -18.72
C LEU A 330 4.55 2.86 -17.89
N GLY A 331 3.28 3.19 -18.03
CA GLY A 331 2.18 2.50 -17.37
C GLY A 331 2.00 1.06 -17.81
N ALA A 332 2.07 0.80 -19.10
CA ALA A 332 2.00 -0.55 -19.66
C ALA A 332 3.16 -1.43 -19.17
N GLY A 333 4.37 -0.86 -19.03
CA GLY A 333 5.52 -1.52 -18.43
C GLY A 333 5.26 -1.94 -16.98
N PHE A 334 4.71 -1.04 -16.17
CA PHE A 334 4.32 -1.36 -14.79
C PHE A 334 3.27 -2.50 -14.72
N ALA A 335 2.23 -2.43 -15.55
CA ALA A 335 1.20 -3.45 -15.59
C ALA A 335 1.77 -4.83 -15.98
N LEU A 336 2.62 -4.88 -17.02
CA LEU A 336 3.29 -6.09 -17.44
C LEU A 336 4.22 -6.63 -16.33
N GLY A 337 5.02 -5.75 -15.72
CA GLY A 337 5.92 -6.11 -14.62
C GLY A 337 5.18 -6.69 -13.42
N SER A 338 4.01 -6.15 -13.06
CA SER A 338 3.16 -6.69 -12.00
C SER A 338 2.68 -8.11 -12.29
N ILE A 339 2.21 -8.36 -13.52
CA ILE A 339 1.75 -9.70 -13.94
C ILE A 339 2.90 -10.70 -13.96
N LEU A 340 4.05 -10.30 -14.51
CA LEU A 340 5.23 -11.18 -14.63
C LEU A 340 5.84 -11.48 -13.26
N SER A 341 5.91 -10.49 -12.35
CA SER A 341 6.48 -10.66 -11.01
C SER A 341 5.73 -11.72 -10.21
N GLY A 342 4.40 -11.70 -10.22
CA GLY A 342 3.59 -12.71 -9.53
C GLY A 342 3.93 -14.12 -10.02
N ARG A 343 3.92 -14.34 -11.33
CA ARG A 343 4.22 -15.65 -11.92
C ARG A 343 5.65 -16.12 -11.65
N LEU A 344 6.63 -15.22 -11.73
CA LEU A 344 8.03 -15.56 -11.52
C LEU A 344 8.34 -15.86 -10.06
N ILE A 345 7.86 -15.03 -9.14
CA ILE A 345 8.04 -15.22 -7.69
C ILE A 345 7.41 -16.56 -7.27
N ASP A 346 6.21 -16.87 -7.75
CA ASP A 346 5.54 -18.14 -7.44
C ASP A 346 6.30 -19.33 -8.04
N SER A 347 6.80 -19.22 -9.27
CA SER A 347 7.56 -20.30 -9.92
C SER A 347 8.89 -20.57 -9.20
N GLU A 348 9.64 -19.54 -8.82
CA GLU A 348 10.88 -19.69 -8.07
C GLU A 348 10.63 -20.24 -6.65
N TYR A 349 9.56 -19.81 -6.00
CA TYR A 349 9.14 -20.39 -4.72
C TYR A 349 8.84 -21.90 -4.84
N GLN A 350 8.08 -22.30 -5.85
CA GLN A 350 7.76 -23.70 -6.11
C GLN A 350 9.03 -24.52 -6.42
N ARG A 351 9.94 -23.99 -7.23
CA ARG A 351 11.22 -24.61 -7.53
C ARG A 351 12.09 -24.79 -6.30
N ALA A 352 12.17 -23.74 -5.45
CA ALA A 352 12.94 -23.77 -4.22
C ALA A 352 12.33 -24.75 -3.20
N LYS A 353 11.00 -24.82 -3.10
CA LYS A 353 10.29 -25.78 -2.25
C LYS A 353 10.56 -27.22 -2.66
N ARG A 354 10.57 -27.51 -3.98
CA ARG A 354 10.91 -28.86 -4.51
C ARG A 354 12.35 -29.24 -4.21
N LYS A 355 13.31 -28.29 -4.19
CA LYS A 355 14.74 -28.57 -3.96
C LYS A 355 15.12 -28.71 -2.48
N HIS A 356 14.54 -27.93 -1.57
CA HIS A 356 14.98 -27.79 -0.19
C HIS A 356 13.97 -28.30 0.86
N GLY A 357 12.75 -28.68 0.46
CA GLY A 357 11.71 -29.21 1.35
C GLY A 357 11.41 -28.29 2.55
N LEU A 358 11.42 -28.84 3.77
CA LEU A 358 11.14 -28.12 5.02
C LEU A 358 12.24 -27.14 5.47
N ARG A 359 13.44 -27.19 4.90
CA ARG A 359 14.58 -26.29 5.22
C ARG A 359 14.64 -25.06 4.30
N LEU A 360 13.53 -24.69 3.71
CA LEU A 360 13.43 -23.57 2.79
C LEU A 360 13.68 -22.22 3.49
N ASN A 361 14.73 -21.50 3.10
CA ASN A 361 14.89 -20.10 3.46
C ASN A 361 14.08 -19.24 2.49
N LEU A 362 12.88 -18.85 2.94
CA LEU A 362 11.90 -18.09 2.17
C LEU A 362 12.48 -16.79 1.61
N TYR A 363 13.30 -16.08 2.40
CA TYR A 363 13.93 -14.82 1.99
C TYR A 363 14.88 -15.01 0.80
N LYS A 364 15.77 -16.03 0.86
CA LYS A 364 16.70 -16.32 -0.23
C LYS A 364 15.99 -16.74 -1.52
N ALA A 365 14.90 -17.51 -1.43
CA ALA A 365 14.15 -17.94 -2.58
C ALA A 365 13.44 -16.79 -3.32
N ARG A 366 12.90 -15.83 -2.56
CA ARG A 366 12.16 -14.69 -3.11
C ARG A 366 13.07 -13.55 -3.57
N LEU A 367 14.21 -13.35 -2.90
CA LEU A 367 15.15 -12.26 -3.21
C LEU A 367 16.07 -12.55 -4.39
N LYS A 368 16.18 -13.79 -4.83
CA LYS A 368 17.18 -14.24 -5.83
C LYS A 368 17.17 -13.43 -7.13
N LEU A 369 15.99 -13.05 -7.60
CA LEU A 369 15.82 -12.30 -8.85
C LEU A 369 15.85 -10.78 -8.64
N GLY A 370 15.66 -10.29 -7.42
CA GLY A 370 15.58 -8.85 -7.09
C GLY A 370 16.79 -8.05 -7.61
N PRO A 371 18.04 -8.40 -7.27
CA PRO A 371 19.22 -7.67 -7.71
C PRO A 371 19.36 -7.59 -9.23
N ILE A 372 18.98 -8.65 -9.96
CA ILE A 372 19.03 -8.69 -11.43
C ILE A 372 18.09 -7.65 -12.02
N PHE A 373 16.85 -7.58 -11.54
CA PHE A 373 15.87 -6.60 -12.00
C PHE A 373 16.28 -5.17 -11.63
N ASN A 374 16.92 -4.97 -10.46
CA ASN A 374 17.45 -3.67 -10.09
C ASN A 374 18.56 -3.19 -11.04
N VAL A 375 19.48 -4.07 -11.41
CA VAL A 375 20.54 -3.75 -12.39
C VAL A 375 19.93 -3.40 -13.76
N ILE A 376 18.98 -4.20 -14.24
CA ILE A 376 18.27 -3.92 -15.50
C ILE A 376 17.56 -2.56 -15.44
N PHE A 377 16.92 -2.26 -14.31
CA PHE A 377 16.26 -0.97 -14.08
C PHE A 377 17.26 0.19 -14.14
N CYS A 378 18.38 0.13 -13.40
CA CYS A 378 19.40 1.18 -13.39
C CYS A 378 20.03 1.39 -14.78
N CYS A 379 20.40 0.32 -15.48
CA CYS A 379 20.94 0.40 -16.84
C CYS A 379 19.90 0.98 -17.81
N GLY A 380 18.64 0.60 -17.66
CA GLY A 380 17.54 1.13 -18.47
C GLY A 380 17.32 2.62 -18.28
N VAL A 381 17.36 3.12 -17.03
CA VAL A 381 17.26 4.56 -16.75
C VAL A 381 18.43 5.33 -17.37
N MET A 382 19.66 4.81 -17.28
CA MET A 382 20.83 5.43 -17.92
C MET A 382 20.68 5.47 -19.43
N ALA A 383 20.28 4.37 -20.07
CA ALA A 383 20.03 4.31 -21.51
C ALA A 383 18.92 5.26 -21.95
N PHE A 384 17.84 5.35 -21.17
CA PHE A 384 16.74 6.28 -21.39
C PHE A 384 17.21 7.74 -21.33
N ALA A 385 17.96 8.12 -20.28
CA ALA A 385 18.50 9.47 -20.15
C ALA A 385 19.44 9.85 -21.32
N TRP A 386 20.29 8.89 -21.74
CA TRP A 386 21.17 9.09 -22.89
C TRP A 386 20.40 9.31 -24.19
N CYS A 387 19.34 8.55 -24.46
CA CYS A 387 18.51 8.71 -25.65
C CYS A 387 17.82 10.08 -25.68
N LEU A 388 17.37 10.59 -24.53
CA LEU A 388 16.77 11.93 -24.43
C LEU A 388 17.78 13.05 -24.63
N ASP A 389 19.02 12.90 -24.14
CA ASP A 389 20.12 13.85 -24.33
C ASP A 389 20.50 13.98 -25.83
N LYS A 390 20.61 12.83 -26.50
CA LYS A 390 20.94 12.76 -27.93
C LYS A 390 19.76 13.08 -28.86
N ARG A 391 18.58 13.41 -28.33
CA ARG A 391 17.36 13.69 -29.10
C ARG A 391 17.04 12.62 -30.15
N VAL A 392 17.26 11.37 -29.82
CA VAL A 392 16.95 10.22 -30.68
C VAL A 392 15.44 10.18 -30.94
N HIS A 393 15.02 9.57 -32.06
CA HIS A 393 13.60 9.44 -32.39
C HIS A 393 12.81 8.86 -31.18
N ILE A 394 11.69 9.49 -30.82
CA ILE A 394 10.93 9.26 -29.58
C ILE A 394 10.54 7.80 -29.33
N ALA A 395 10.39 7.00 -30.39
CA ALA A 395 10.07 5.58 -30.25
C ALA A 395 11.13 4.78 -29.44
N ALA A 396 12.42 5.17 -29.55
CA ALA A 396 13.51 4.48 -28.83
C ALA A 396 13.45 4.72 -27.31
N PRO A 397 13.40 5.97 -26.79
CA PRO A 397 13.24 6.20 -25.36
C PRO A 397 11.92 5.64 -24.81
N LEU A 398 10.81 5.64 -25.57
CA LEU A 398 9.55 5.04 -25.12
C LEU A 398 9.63 3.52 -24.99
N ALA A 399 10.31 2.83 -25.91
CA ALA A 399 10.56 1.40 -25.81
C ALA A 399 11.47 1.07 -24.61
N ILE A 400 12.55 1.85 -24.42
CA ILE A 400 13.46 1.67 -23.28
C ILE A 400 12.73 1.86 -21.95
N VAL A 401 11.92 2.92 -21.82
CA VAL A 401 11.18 3.19 -20.58
C VAL A 401 10.16 2.08 -20.27
N PHE A 402 9.51 1.51 -21.29
CA PHE A 402 8.61 0.38 -21.12
C PHE A 402 9.30 -0.83 -20.44
N PHE A 403 10.45 -1.28 -20.96
CA PHE A 403 11.21 -2.38 -20.37
C PHE A 403 11.81 -2.02 -19.00
N THR A 404 12.27 -0.78 -18.86
CA THR A 404 12.81 -0.26 -17.59
C THR A 404 11.76 -0.29 -16.49
N MET A 405 10.53 0.16 -16.79
CA MET A 405 9.43 0.16 -15.82
C MET A 405 8.92 -1.25 -15.53
N THR A 406 8.97 -2.15 -16.52
CA THR A 406 8.70 -3.57 -16.28
C THR A 406 9.68 -4.16 -15.25
N ALA A 407 10.97 -3.92 -15.41
CA ALA A 407 11.99 -4.40 -14.49
C ALA A 407 11.87 -3.77 -13.09
N SER A 408 11.60 -2.45 -13.01
CA SER A 408 11.41 -1.75 -11.74
C SER A 408 10.24 -2.33 -10.95
N MET A 409 9.13 -2.63 -11.62
CA MET A 409 7.96 -3.22 -10.97
C MET A 409 8.22 -4.62 -10.45
N MET A 410 8.95 -5.43 -11.21
CA MET A 410 9.36 -6.78 -10.77
C MET A 410 10.24 -6.70 -9.52
N TYR A 411 11.15 -5.72 -9.45
CA TYR A 411 11.98 -5.45 -8.29
C TYR A 411 11.13 -5.01 -7.07
N PHE A 412 10.26 -4.00 -7.24
CA PHE A 412 9.42 -3.48 -6.15
C PHE A 412 8.49 -4.54 -5.59
N THR A 413 7.90 -5.39 -6.45
CA THR A 413 7.06 -6.50 -5.99
C THR A 413 7.85 -7.52 -5.19
N ALA A 414 9.07 -7.87 -5.63
CA ALA A 414 9.94 -8.81 -4.90
C ALA A 414 10.29 -8.28 -3.50
N MET A 415 10.63 -6.99 -3.38
CA MET A 415 10.91 -6.33 -2.10
C MET A 415 9.68 -6.22 -1.19
N TYR A 416 8.52 -5.89 -1.76
CA TYR A 416 7.27 -5.78 -1.00
C TYR A 416 6.84 -7.12 -0.38
N VAL A 417 6.98 -8.22 -1.13
CA VAL A 417 6.66 -9.58 -0.65
C VAL A 417 7.59 -10.03 0.49
N ILE A 418 8.78 -9.44 0.63
CA ILE A 418 9.70 -9.71 1.74
C ILE A 418 9.31 -8.91 2.99
N ALA A 419 8.82 -7.68 2.79
CA ALA A 419 8.42 -6.80 3.88
C ALA A 419 7.08 -7.22 4.54
N CYS A 420 6.23 -8.00 3.83
CA CYS A 420 4.95 -8.53 4.31
C CYS A 420 5.06 -9.96 4.82
#